data_962e6059bacfadcb24e01701718a2afb
#
_entry.id   962e6059bacfadcb24e01701718a2afb
#
_cell.length_a   1.000
_cell.length_b   1.000
_cell.length_c   1.000
_cell.angle_alpha   90.00
_cell.angle_beta   90.00
_cell.angle_gamma   90.00
#
_symmetry.space_group_name_H-M   'P 1'
#
loop_
_entity.id
_entity.type
_entity.pdbx_description
1 polymer ?
#
loop_
_entity_poly.entity_id
_entity_poly.type
_entity_poly.pdbx_seq_one_letter_code
_entity_poly.pdbx_strand_id
1 'polypeptide(L)'
;MSGSFPEAEIFEFKKTELKNPIIFAGFVGAGLVGPVAINHIIEELEMKEIGVMRSKYLPPSTVFMRGRLRHPFRFYANKEGTVCAIICEITLRMEGLYSLVASILDWAEQKGSKEIVILDGVAGIEHDDKAYCAAEEDLVRTMADKDISMIPQGFITGIPGGILNECLVREIQGLTILAKANKIAPDSIAAATVIEAVNRFYDMNIDTSGLKADKDKISSEFSELSQKYVEHREATSGMYM
;
A
#
# COMPACT_ATOMS: atom_id res chain seq x y z
N MET A 1 -6.24 -24.91 -21.37
CA MET A 1 -5.93 -24.32 -20.08
C MET A 1 -7.21 -24.28 -19.27
N SER A 2 -7.30 -24.97 -18.13
CA SER A 2 -8.52 -25.02 -17.31
C SER A 2 -8.78 -23.63 -16.72
N GLY A 3 -9.96 -23.09 -16.94
CA GLY A 3 -10.34 -21.73 -16.59
C GLY A 3 -10.62 -21.46 -15.10
N SER A 4 -9.92 -22.14 -14.17
CA SER A 4 -10.04 -21.84 -12.74
C SER A 4 -9.11 -20.71 -12.37
N PHE A 5 -9.64 -19.71 -11.68
CA PHE A 5 -8.81 -18.66 -11.09
C PHE A 5 -7.94 -19.26 -9.97
N PRO A 6 -6.66 -18.84 -9.86
CA PRO A 6 -5.78 -19.29 -8.79
C PRO A 6 -6.30 -18.81 -7.42
N GLU A 7 -5.86 -19.46 -6.35
CA GLU A 7 -6.08 -18.95 -4.99
C GLU A 7 -5.48 -17.56 -4.84
N ALA A 8 -4.19 -17.43 -5.09
CA ALA A 8 -3.48 -16.17 -5.25
C ALA A 8 -2.22 -16.41 -6.07
N GLU A 9 -1.94 -15.54 -7.01
CA GLU A 9 -0.78 -15.60 -7.91
C GLU A 9 -0.39 -14.19 -8.35
N ILE A 10 0.89 -13.87 -8.28
CA ILE A 10 1.40 -12.64 -8.88
C ILE A 10 1.77 -12.95 -10.33
N PHE A 11 1.00 -12.39 -11.24
CA PHE A 11 1.24 -12.52 -12.68
C PHE A 11 2.15 -11.38 -13.13
N GLU A 12 3.41 -11.69 -13.43
CA GLU A 12 4.37 -10.73 -13.99
C GLU A 12 4.20 -10.62 -15.51
N PHE A 13 4.13 -9.40 -16.04
CA PHE A 13 4.01 -9.15 -17.47
C PHE A 13 5.30 -9.46 -18.22
N LYS A 14 6.43 -9.19 -17.58
CA LYS A 14 7.79 -9.50 -18.05
C LYS A 14 8.64 -9.85 -16.85
N LYS A 15 9.58 -10.79 -17.06
CA LYS A 15 10.57 -11.06 -16.02
C LYS A 15 11.41 -9.80 -15.79
N THR A 16 11.18 -9.15 -14.66
CA THR A 16 11.94 -7.96 -14.26
C THR A 16 13.06 -8.39 -13.32
N GLU A 17 14.27 -7.97 -13.62
CA GLU A 17 15.41 -8.19 -12.72
C GLU A 17 15.31 -7.18 -11.57
N LEU A 18 15.15 -7.71 -10.37
CA LEU A 18 15.13 -6.93 -9.14
C LEU A 18 16.42 -7.21 -8.36
N LYS A 19 16.91 -6.20 -7.64
CA LYS A 19 18.20 -6.23 -6.93
C LYS A 19 17.98 -6.02 -5.45
N ASN A 20 17.50 -7.05 -4.76
CA ASN A 20 17.14 -7.00 -3.33
C ASN A 20 16.29 -5.76 -3.01
N PRO A 21 15.14 -5.59 -3.64
CA PRO A 21 14.37 -4.36 -3.56
C PRO A 21 13.80 -4.14 -2.16
N ILE A 22 13.70 -2.87 -1.76
CA ILE A 22 12.77 -2.46 -0.70
C ILE A 22 11.38 -2.44 -1.31
N ILE A 23 10.39 -2.99 -0.62
CA ILE A 23 9.00 -3.04 -1.08
C ILE A 23 8.15 -2.07 -0.26
N PHE A 24 7.68 -0.99 -0.87
CA PHE A 24 6.68 -0.11 -0.29
C PHE A 24 5.28 -0.61 -0.66
N ALA A 25 4.39 -0.75 0.31
CA ALA A 25 3.04 -1.27 0.08
C ALA A 25 1.96 -0.38 0.70
N GLY A 26 0.90 -0.10 -0.09
CA GLY A 26 -0.25 0.68 0.34
C GLY A 26 -1.56 0.00 -0.01
N PHE A 27 -2.44 -0.05 0.97
CA PHE A 27 -3.76 -0.69 0.91
C PHE A 27 -4.83 0.28 1.36
N VAL A 28 -6.09 0.00 1.02
CA VAL A 28 -7.22 0.82 1.46
C VAL A 28 -7.31 0.82 2.99
N GLY A 29 -7.14 1.98 3.59
CA GLY A 29 -7.15 2.25 5.01
C GLY A 29 -7.65 3.66 5.33
N ALA A 30 -7.37 4.16 6.54
CA ALA A 30 -7.79 5.50 6.95
C ALA A 30 -7.20 6.58 6.03
N GLY A 31 -8.05 7.49 5.57
CA GLY A 31 -7.64 8.58 4.68
C GLY A 31 -7.08 8.14 3.33
N LEU A 32 -7.23 6.86 2.94
CA LEU A 32 -6.57 6.30 1.76
C LEU A 32 -5.07 6.63 1.67
N VAL A 33 -4.41 6.84 2.81
CA VAL A 33 -3.01 7.28 2.89
C VAL A 33 -2.11 6.35 2.11
N GLY A 34 -2.27 5.03 2.28
CA GLY A 34 -1.47 4.03 1.57
C GLY A 34 -1.57 4.18 0.04
N PRO A 35 -2.76 4.06 -0.57
CA PRO A 35 -2.91 4.22 -2.02
C PRO A 35 -2.45 5.57 -2.54
N VAL A 36 -2.71 6.67 -1.83
CA VAL A 36 -2.27 8.03 -2.24
C VAL A 36 -0.75 8.12 -2.22
N ALA A 37 -0.12 7.69 -1.13
CA ALA A 37 1.34 7.72 -0.98
C ALA A 37 2.03 6.85 -2.04
N ILE A 38 1.56 5.61 -2.24
CA ILE A 38 2.15 4.69 -3.21
C ILE A 38 1.97 5.19 -4.64
N ASN A 39 0.79 5.71 -5.03
CA ASN A 39 0.62 6.30 -6.36
C ASN A 39 1.59 7.46 -6.58
N HIS A 40 1.78 8.31 -5.59
CA HIS A 40 2.73 9.42 -5.69
C HIS A 40 4.19 8.94 -5.82
N ILE A 41 4.61 7.96 -5.03
CA ILE A 41 5.94 7.32 -5.15
C ILE A 41 6.13 6.72 -6.55
N ILE A 42 5.10 6.05 -7.10
CA ILE A 42 5.13 5.48 -8.46
C ILE A 42 5.36 6.58 -9.51
N GLU A 43 4.67 7.71 -9.38
CA GLU A 43 4.79 8.84 -10.31
C GLU A 43 6.17 9.52 -10.20
N GLU A 44 6.61 9.87 -8.99
CA GLU A 44 7.88 10.57 -8.75
C GLU A 44 9.11 9.73 -9.12
N LEU A 45 9.07 8.43 -8.89
CA LEU A 45 10.15 7.51 -9.27
C LEU A 45 9.99 6.92 -10.68
N GLU A 46 9.04 7.42 -11.47
CA GLU A 46 8.75 6.95 -12.84
C GLU A 46 8.68 5.41 -12.94
N MET A 47 8.05 4.78 -11.92
CA MET A 47 8.04 3.33 -11.79
C MET A 47 7.20 2.67 -12.89
N LYS A 48 7.61 1.50 -13.31
CA LYS A 48 6.89 0.70 -14.32
C LYS A 48 6.09 -0.40 -13.67
N GLU A 49 4.86 -0.59 -14.15
CA GLU A 49 4.03 -1.73 -13.78
C GLU A 49 4.68 -3.02 -14.27
N ILE A 50 4.96 -3.93 -13.34
CA ILE A 50 5.64 -5.20 -13.60
C ILE A 50 4.72 -6.41 -13.49
N GLY A 51 3.57 -6.28 -12.82
CA GLY A 51 2.62 -7.37 -12.63
C GLY A 51 1.38 -6.99 -11.85
N VAL A 52 0.50 -7.97 -11.71
CA VAL A 52 -0.78 -7.84 -10.99
C VAL A 52 -1.03 -9.07 -10.12
N MET A 53 -1.80 -8.89 -9.04
CA MET A 53 -2.31 -10.00 -8.25
C MET A 53 -3.53 -10.62 -8.93
N ARG A 54 -3.47 -11.91 -9.24
CA ARG A 54 -4.63 -12.70 -9.70
C ARG A 54 -5.11 -13.59 -8.58
N SER A 55 -6.40 -13.54 -8.26
CA SER A 55 -6.97 -14.39 -7.22
C SER A 55 -8.48 -14.52 -7.39
N LYS A 56 -9.03 -15.68 -7.04
CA LYS A 56 -10.48 -15.91 -6.95
C LYS A 56 -11.12 -15.12 -5.79
N TYR A 57 -10.30 -14.62 -4.85
CA TYR A 57 -10.76 -13.83 -3.70
C TYR A 57 -10.81 -12.32 -3.96
N LEU A 58 -10.27 -11.86 -5.09
CA LEU A 58 -10.46 -10.48 -5.48
C LEU A 58 -11.89 -10.27 -5.98
N PRO A 59 -12.57 -9.20 -5.54
CA PRO A 59 -13.86 -8.86 -6.14
C PRO A 59 -13.69 -8.60 -7.63
N PRO A 60 -14.69 -8.95 -8.48
CA PRO A 60 -14.63 -8.75 -9.92
C PRO A 60 -14.77 -7.26 -10.26
N SER A 61 -13.75 -6.49 -9.97
CA SER A 61 -13.72 -5.04 -10.13
C SER A 61 -12.55 -4.61 -11.00
N THR A 62 -12.74 -3.59 -11.77
CA THR A 62 -11.70 -2.93 -12.55
C THR A 62 -11.71 -1.45 -12.25
N VAL A 63 -10.56 -0.91 -11.94
CA VAL A 63 -10.38 0.54 -11.78
C VAL A 63 -10.16 1.15 -13.17
N PHE A 64 -10.74 2.32 -13.43
CA PHE A 64 -10.36 3.12 -14.58
C PHE A 64 -10.05 4.55 -14.14
N MET A 65 -9.03 5.11 -14.73
CA MET A 65 -8.61 6.48 -14.47
C MET A 65 -8.27 7.17 -15.78
N ARG A 66 -8.86 8.34 -16.01
CA ARG A 66 -8.70 9.08 -17.28
C ARG A 66 -8.99 8.19 -18.51
N GLY A 67 -10.03 7.32 -18.41
CA GLY A 67 -10.45 6.41 -19.47
C GLY A 67 -9.56 5.17 -19.68
N ARG A 68 -8.50 4.97 -18.91
CA ARG A 68 -7.63 3.79 -18.99
C ARG A 68 -7.99 2.77 -17.94
N LEU A 69 -8.16 1.52 -18.34
CA LEU A 69 -8.39 0.40 -17.43
C LEU A 69 -7.12 0.08 -16.66
N ARG A 70 -7.28 -0.21 -15.36
CA ARG A 70 -6.21 -0.63 -14.45
C ARG A 70 -6.68 -1.81 -13.61
N HIS A 71 -5.78 -2.76 -13.42
CA HIS A 71 -6.01 -3.81 -12.42
C HIS A 71 -6.01 -3.19 -11.01
N PRO A 72 -6.93 -3.55 -10.11
CA PRO A 72 -7.01 -2.93 -8.78
C PRO A 72 -5.87 -3.27 -7.83
N PHE A 73 -5.09 -4.33 -8.11
CA PHE A 73 -3.98 -4.78 -7.28
C PHE A 73 -2.74 -4.96 -8.15
N ARG A 74 -1.80 -4.03 -8.09
CA ARG A 74 -0.68 -3.87 -9.01
C ARG A 74 0.66 -3.85 -8.30
N PHE A 75 1.70 -4.25 -9.04
CA PHE A 75 3.10 -4.28 -8.64
C PHE A 75 3.94 -3.44 -9.60
N TYR A 76 4.81 -2.62 -9.04
CA TYR A 76 5.66 -1.70 -9.78
C TYR A 76 7.12 -1.87 -9.36
N ALA A 77 8.05 -1.48 -10.23
CA ALA A 77 9.47 -1.37 -9.93
C ALA A 77 10.07 -0.11 -10.53
N ASN A 78 11.05 0.47 -9.83
CA ASN A 78 11.87 1.54 -10.38
C ASN A 78 12.81 0.99 -11.46
N LYS A 79 13.45 1.88 -12.20
CA LYS A 79 14.31 1.51 -13.33
C LYS A 79 15.53 0.69 -12.89
N GLU A 80 16.07 0.96 -11.71
CA GLU A 80 17.24 0.30 -11.13
C GLU A 80 16.94 -1.09 -10.57
N GLY A 81 15.66 -1.41 -10.31
CA GLY A 81 15.21 -2.65 -9.70
C GLY A 81 15.49 -2.75 -8.20
N THR A 82 15.72 -1.61 -7.53
CA THR A 82 16.03 -1.52 -6.10
C THR A 82 14.83 -1.14 -5.23
N VAL A 83 13.77 -0.64 -5.84
CA VAL A 83 12.52 -0.26 -5.17
C VAL A 83 11.35 -0.88 -5.90
N CYS A 84 10.48 -1.55 -5.15
CA CYS A 84 9.18 -2.02 -5.62
C CYS A 84 8.05 -1.28 -4.90
N ALA A 85 6.93 -1.15 -5.58
CA ALA A 85 5.71 -0.62 -4.98
C ALA A 85 4.55 -1.60 -5.21
N ILE A 86 3.77 -1.84 -4.16
CA ILE A 86 2.55 -2.65 -4.18
C ILE A 86 1.37 -1.74 -3.84
N ILE A 87 0.37 -1.71 -4.70
CA ILE A 87 -0.83 -0.92 -4.48
C ILE A 87 -2.09 -1.77 -4.65
N CYS A 88 -3.00 -1.68 -3.68
CA CYS A 88 -4.35 -2.23 -3.78
C CYS A 88 -5.37 -1.13 -3.51
N GLU A 89 -6.19 -0.80 -4.52
CA GLU A 89 -7.16 0.30 -4.50
C GLU A 89 -8.58 -0.15 -4.16
N ILE A 90 -8.76 -1.41 -3.78
CA ILE A 90 -10.06 -1.98 -3.42
C ILE A 90 -10.01 -2.64 -2.05
N THR A 91 -11.15 -2.64 -1.36
CA THR A 91 -11.29 -3.38 -0.11
C THR A 91 -11.41 -4.88 -0.41
N LEU A 92 -10.65 -5.68 0.29
CA LEU A 92 -10.64 -7.13 0.15
C LEU A 92 -11.52 -7.80 1.21
N ARG A 93 -12.06 -8.97 0.87
CA ARG A 93 -12.80 -9.80 1.83
C ARG A 93 -11.81 -10.53 2.73
N MET A 94 -12.27 -10.90 3.92
CA MET A 94 -11.45 -11.67 4.87
C MET A 94 -11.05 -13.04 4.31
N GLU A 95 -11.96 -13.64 3.50
CA GLU A 95 -11.67 -14.90 2.84
C GLU A 95 -10.51 -14.74 1.87
N GLY A 96 -9.51 -15.58 1.99
CA GLY A 96 -8.34 -15.60 1.11
C GLY A 96 -7.26 -14.57 1.43
N LEU A 97 -7.37 -13.75 2.48
CA LEU A 97 -6.31 -12.82 2.86
C LEU A 97 -4.97 -13.54 3.08
N TYR A 98 -4.98 -14.70 3.73
CA TYR A 98 -3.77 -15.49 3.95
C TYR A 98 -3.13 -15.97 2.64
N SER A 99 -3.93 -16.39 1.66
CA SER A 99 -3.40 -16.79 0.34
C SER A 99 -2.75 -15.60 -0.39
N LEU A 100 -3.37 -14.41 -0.29
CA LEU A 100 -2.82 -13.18 -0.86
C LEU A 100 -1.52 -12.77 -0.17
N VAL A 101 -1.50 -12.80 1.16
CA VAL A 101 -0.31 -12.49 1.97
C VAL A 101 0.83 -13.45 1.66
N ALA A 102 0.56 -14.77 1.69
CA ALA A 102 1.57 -15.78 1.36
C ALA A 102 2.16 -15.56 -0.04
N SER A 103 1.31 -15.29 -1.05
CA SER A 103 1.77 -15.02 -2.41
C SER A 103 2.66 -13.77 -2.50
N ILE A 104 2.37 -12.71 -1.73
CA ILE A 104 3.20 -11.50 -1.68
C ILE A 104 4.57 -11.82 -1.06
N LEU A 105 4.59 -12.52 0.08
CA LEU A 105 5.84 -12.85 0.77
C LEU A 105 6.70 -13.83 -0.05
N ASP A 106 6.09 -14.88 -0.62
CA ASP A 106 6.79 -15.83 -1.50
C ASP A 106 7.42 -15.10 -2.70
N TRP A 107 6.71 -14.15 -3.28
CA TRP A 107 7.24 -13.30 -4.36
C TRP A 107 8.37 -12.40 -3.87
N ALA A 108 8.22 -11.75 -2.71
CA ALA A 108 9.25 -10.90 -2.12
C ALA A 108 10.55 -11.67 -1.88
N GLU A 109 10.47 -12.87 -1.29
CA GLU A 109 11.61 -13.77 -1.08
C GLU A 109 12.26 -14.19 -2.39
N GLN A 110 11.47 -14.58 -3.40
CA GLN A 110 11.96 -14.94 -4.73
C GLN A 110 12.70 -13.79 -5.43
N LYS A 111 12.31 -12.53 -5.13
CA LYS A 111 12.99 -11.33 -5.65
C LYS A 111 14.17 -10.87 -4.79
N GLY A 112 14.46 -11.57 -3.70
CA GLY A 112 15.54 -11.25 -2.78
C GLY A 112 15.26 -10.04 -1.90
N SER A 113 13.99 -9.61 -1.80
CA SER A 113 13.60 -8.55 -0.87
C SER A 113 13.75 -9.03 0.57
N LYS A 114 14.34 -8.17 1.40
CA LYS A 114 14.49 -8.42 2.83
C LYS A 114 13.66 -7.47 3.68
N GLU A 115 12.95 -6.55 3.05
CA GLU A 115 12.22 -5.52 3.76
C GLU A 115 10.91 -5.15 3.05
N ILE A 116 9.82 -5.10 3.83
CA ILE A 116 8.50 -4.65 3.39
C ILE A 116 8.03 -3.53 4.32
N VAL A 117 7.71 -2.40 3.71
CA VAL A 117 7.29 -1.16 4.38
C VAL A 117 5.84 -0.88 4.05
N ILE A 118 4.98 -0.96 5.03
CA ILE A 118 3.56 -0.60 4.88
C ILE A 118 3.41 0.91 5.12
N LEU A 119 2.83 1.61 4.16
CA LEU A 119 2.42 3.01 4.31
C LEU A 119 0.93 3.05 4.54
N ASP A 120 0.48 3.64 5.65
CA ASP A 120 -0.95 3.67 5.99
C ASP A 120 -1.31 4.89 6.86
N GLY A 121 -2.61 5.09 7.05
CA GLY A 121 -3.18 6.09 7.93
C GLY A 121 -3.72 5.49 9.22
N VAL A 122 -3.58 6.24 10.32
CA VAL A 122 -4.28 5.95 11.56
C VAL A 122 -5.39 6.98 11.74
N ALA A 123 -6.63 6.49 11.91
CA ALA A 123 -7.75 7.37 12.15
C ALA A 123 -7.54 8.18 13.44
N GLY A 124 -7.41 9.51 13.32
CA GLY A 124 -7.20 10.46 14.41
C GLY A 124 -8.27 11.54 14.45
N ILE A 125 -8.41 12.18 15.60
CA ILE A 125 -9.33 13.33 15.78
C ILE A 125 -8.62 14.62 15.37
N GLU A 126 -7.30 14.69 15.56
CA GLU A 126 -6.48 15.85 15.22
C GLU A 126 -5.33 15.41 14.32
N HIS A 127 -5.13 16.16 13.22
CA HIS A 127 -3.91 16.05 12.43
C HIS A 127 -2.75 16.55 13.26
N ASP A 128 -1.67 15.78 13.26
CA ASP A 128 -0.35 16.30 13.59
C ASP A 128 0.57 16.00 12.40
N ASP A 129 1.53 16.86 12.16
CA ASP A 129 2.50 16.69 11.06
C ASP A 129 3.59 15.65 11.41
N LYS A 130 3.23 14.61 12.19
CA LYS A 130 4.14 13.59 12.70
C LYS A 130 3.93 12.25 12.00
N ALA A 131 5.03 11.63 11.64
CA ALA A 131 5.04 10.24 11.24
C ALA A 131 5.26 9.34 12.47
N TYR A 132 4.59 8.20 12.44
CA TYR A 132 4.67 7.17 13.44
C TYR A 132 5.12 5.86 12.82
N CYS A 133 5.71 4.97 13.63
CA CYS A 133 6.08 3.64 13.19
C CYS A 133 5.63 2.56 14.17
N ALA A 134 5.47 1.35 13.63
CA ALA A 134 5.47 0.12 14.39
C ALA A 134 6.36 -0.89 13.64
N ALA A 135 7.31 -1.47 14.35
CA ALA A 135 8.31 -2.41 13.84
C ALA A 135 8.91 -3.20 15.00
N GLU A 136 9.86 -4.09 14.73
CA GLU A 136 10.69 -4.71 15.76
C GLU A 136 11.59 -3.67 16.46
N GLU A 137 12.01 -3.98 17.68
CA GLU A 137 12.63 -3.03 18.61
C GLU A 137 13.84 -2.29 18.03
N ASP A 138 14.73 -2.97 17.32
CA ASP A 138 15.93 -2.37 16.74
C ASP A 138 15.61 -1.37 15.64
N LEU A 139 14.60 -1.66 14.81
CA LEU A 139 14.10 -0.75 13.79
C LEU A 139 13.43 0.47 14.41
N VAL A 140 12.61 0.29 15.44
CA VAL A 140 11.97 1.40 16.16
C VAL A 140 12.99 2.39 16.68
N ARG A 141 14.09 1.91 17.25
CA ARG A 141 15.18 2.78 17.72
C ARG A 141 15.81 3.57 16.58
N THR A 142 16.14 2.89 15.48
CA THR A 142 16.72 3.55 14.29
C THR A 142 15.76 4.58 13.69
N MET A 143 14.46 4.31 13.69
CA MET A 143 13.45 5.24 13.18
C MET A 143 13.28 6.46 14.07
N ALA A 144 13.42 6.30 15.40
CA ALA A 144 13.37 7.41 16.34
C ALA A 144 14.50 8.41 16.10
N ASP A 145 15.70 7.95 15.75
CA ASP A 145 16.85 8.81 15.39
C ASP A 145 16.58 9.62 14.08
N LYS A 146 15.60 9.22 13.29
CA LYS A 146 15.15 9.91 12.06
C LYS A 146 13.85 10.71 12.26
N ASP A 147 13.49 11.03 13.49
CA ASP A 147 12.27 11.78 13.86
C ASP A 147 10.97 11.08 13.41
N ILE A 148 10.93 9.76 13.55
CA ILE A 148 9.74 8.95 13.34
C ILE A 148 9.37 8.32 14.69
N SER A 149 8.24 8.76 15.25
CA SER A 149 7.84 8.37 16.60
C SER A 149 7.26 6.96 16.63
N MET A 150 7.52 6.20 17.68
CA MET A 150 6.84 4.92 17.91
C MET A 150 5.36 5.16 18.25
N ILE A 151 4.47 4.35 17.65
CA ILE A 151 3.08 4.27 18.10
C ILE A 151 2.99 3.32 19.30
N PRO A 152 2.46 3.77 20.47
CA PRO A 152 2.59 3.00 21.69
C PRO A 152 1.85 1.66 21.68
N GLN A 153 0.66 1.62 21.08
CA GLN A 153 -0.18 0.41 21.00
C GLN A 153 -1.25 0.57 19.91
N GLY A 154 -1.68 -0.54 19.33
CA GLY A 154 -2.74 -0.56 18.32
C GLY A 154 -2.88 -1.92 17.68
N PHE A 155 -3.75 -1.98 16.69
CA PHE A 155 -3.94 -3.14 15.83
C PHE A 155 -3.81 -2.72 14.37
N ILE A 156 -3.04 -3.50 13.61
CA ILE A 156 -2.98 -3.42 12.16
C ILE A 156 -3.72 -4.65 11.63
N THR A 157 -4.73 -4.45 10.79
CA THR A 157 -5.63 -5.51 10.33
C THR A 157 -5.61 -5.65 8.82
N GLY A 158 -6.23 -6.72 8.30
CA GLY A 158 -6.28 -6.98 6.86
C GLY A 158 -4.95 -7.44 6.28
N ILE A 159 -4.70 -7.14 5.02
CA ILE A 159 -3.45 -7.48 4.32
C ILE A 159 -2.22 -6.89 5.04
N PRO A 160 -2.21 -5.61 5.43
CA PRO A 160 -1.08 -5.04 6.17
C PRO A 160 -0.71 -5.86 7.42
N GLY A 161 -1.70 -6.18 8.25
CA GLY A 161 -1.48 -6.97 9.45
C GLY A 161 -0.99 -8.39 9.14
N GLY A 162 -1.55 -9.02 8.11
CA GLY A 162 -1.10 -10.34 7.65
C GLY A 162 0.34 -10.32 7.15
N ILE A 163 0.73 -9.32 6.36
CA ILE A 163 2.12 -9.17 5.89
C ILE A 163 3.07 -9.01 7.07
N LEU A 164 2.78 -8.11 8.01
CA LEU A 164 3.65 -7.87 9.16
C LEU A 164 3.78 -9.12 10.06
N ASN A 165 2.68 -9.86 10.30
CA ASN A 165 2.73 -11.13 11.02
C ASN A 165 3.62 -12.17 10.34
N GLU A 166 3.49 -12.34 9.03
CA GLU A 166 4.31 -13.27 8.27
C GLU A 166 5.78 -12.82 8.19
N CYS A 167 6.05 -11.51 8.15
CA CYS A 167 7.41 -10.98 8.22
C CYS A 167 8.12 -11.43 9.50
N LEU A 168 7.43 -11.37 10.66
CA LEU A 168 7.97 -11.86 11.95
C LEU A 168 8.29 -13.35 11.94
N VAL A 169 7.53 -14.17 11.17
CA VAL A 169 7.73 -15.63 11.08
C VAL A 169 8.85 -15.99 10.10
N ARG A 170 8.98 -15.22 9.00
CA ARG A 170 9.91 -15.50 7.90
C ARG A 170 11.25 -14.78 8.00
N GLU A 171 11.50 -14.08 9.09
CA GLU A 171 12.71 -13.26 9.29
C GLU A 171 12.92 -12.22 8.17
N ILE A 172 11.81 -11.68 7.60
CA ILE A 172 11.81 -10.54 6.70
C ILE A 172 11.57 -9.29 7.54
N GLN A 173 12.32 -8.23 7.33
CA GLN A 173 12.05 -6.96 8.00
C GLN A 173 10.67 -6.43 7.59
N GLY A 174 9.73 -6.38 8.54
CA GLY A 174 8.41 -5.81 8.34
C GLY A 174 8.24 -4.57 9.21
N LEU A 175 7.88 -3.45 8.61
CA LEU A 175 7.57 -2.23 9.35
C LEU A 175 6.40 -1.47 8.74
N THR A 176 5.80 -0.61 9.53
CA THR A 176 4.79 0.32 9.02
C THR A 176 5.17 1.76 9.39
N ILE A 177 4.96 2.66 8.43
CA ILE A 177 5.02 4.12 8.62
C ILE A 177 3.60 4.66 8.52
N LEU A 178 3.17 5.37 9.54
CA LEU A 178 1.81 5.81 9.74
C LEU A 178 1.74 7.33 9.90
N ALA A 179 0.65 7.93 9.45
CA ALA A 179 0.30 9.31 9.81
C ALA A 179 -1.15 9.37 10.30
N LYS A 180 -1.46 10.31 11.17
CA LYS A 180 -2.85 10.58 11.56
C LYS A 180 -3.62 11.11 10.36
N ALA A 181 -4.75 10.50 10.06
CA ALA A 181 -5.50 10.76 8.84
C ALA A 181 -6.99 10.89 9.09
N ASN A 182 -7.66 11.56 8.17
CA ASN A 182 -9.11 11.67 8.16
C ASN A 182 -9.72 10.26 7.93
N LYS A 183 -10.81 9.95 8.64
CA LYS A 183 -11.49 8.66 8.52
C LYS A 183 -12.20 8.45 7.18
N ILE A 184 -12.70 9.51 6.57
CA ILE A 184 -13.76 9.47 5.56
C ILE A 184 -13.26 9.92 4.18
N ALA A 185 -12.37 10.89 4.14
CA ALA A 185 -11.88 11.49 2.90
C ALA A 185 -10.40 11.16 2.67
N PRO A 186 -9.96 11.06 1.41
CA PRO A 186 -8.55 10.95 1.06
C PRO A 186 -7.74 12.08 1.69
N ASP A 187 -6.59 11.72 2.24
CA ASP A 187 -5.76 12.63 3.02
C ASP A 187 -4.36 12.74 2.42
N SER A 188 -4.20 13.69 1.50
CA SER A 188 -2.94 13.93 0.82
C SER A 188 -1.86 14.51 1.74
N ILE A 189 -2.24 15.20 2.82
CA ILE A 189 -1.29 15.73 3.81
C ILE A 189 -0.70 14.57 4.62
N ALA A 190 -1.55 13.66 5.11
CA ALA A 190 -1.08 12.45 5.78
C ALA A 190 -0.21 11.58 4.84
N ALA A 191 -0.57 11.47 3.56
CA ALA A 191 0.25 10.80 2.56
C ALA A 191 1.62 11.48 2.36
N ALA A 192 1.66 12.81 2.31
CA ALA A 192 2.92 13.55 2.26
C ALA A 192 3.78 13.28 3.52
N THR A 193 3.16 13.26 4.70
CA THR A 193 3.86 13.00 5.97
C THR A 193 4.53 11.62 6.00
N VAL A 194 3.85 10.55 5.53
CA VAL A 194 4.48 9.21 5.47
C VAL A 194 5.59 9.15 4.42
N ILE A 195 5.47 9.84 3.28
CA ILE A 195 6.54 9.90 2.26
C ILE A 195 7.75 10.69 2.78
N GLU A 196 7.55 11.78 3.50
CA GLU A 196 8.65 12.52 4.11
C GLU A 196 9.39 11.68 5.16
N ALA A 197 8.69 10.81 5.89
CA ALA A 197 9.32 9.84 6.77
C ALA A 197 10.12 8.79 5.98
N VAL A 198 9.58 8.30 4.86
CA VAL A 198 10.34 7.43 3.92
C VAL A 198 11.61 8.12 3.45
N ASN A 199 11.53 9.39 3.03
CA ASN A 199 12.69 10.18 2.62
C ASN A 199 13.76 10.25 3.72
N ARG A 200 13.36 10.54 4.96
CA ARG A 200 14.30 10.63 6.09
C ARG A 200 14.92 9.28 6.45
N PHE A 201 14.15 8.21 6.40
CA PHE A 201 14.62 6.90 6.83
C PHE A 201 15.51 6.22 5.79
N TYR A 202 15.15 6.32 4.50
CA TYR A 202 15.84 5.68 3.39
C TYR A 202 16.77 6.62 2.60
N ASP A 203 16.97 7.85 3.07
CA ASP A 203 17.75 8.89 2.37
C ASP A 203 17.30 9.09 0.90
N MET A 204 15.95 9.02 0.70
CA MET A 204 15.31 9.26 -0.59
C MET A 204 14.98 10.74 -0.77
N ASN A 205 14.68 11.16 -2.00
CA ASN A 205 14.29 12.53 -2.30
C ASN A 205 13.05 12.56 -3.20
N ILE A 206 11.93 12.10 -2.65
CA ILE A 206 10.62 12.10 -3.31
C ILE A 206 9.97 13.46 -3.02
N ASP A 207 9.64 14.24 -4.04
CA ASP A 207 9.01 15.55 -3.86
C ASP A 207 7.55 15.39 -3.42
N THR A 208 7.18 15.98 -2.29
CA THR A 208 5.81 15.95 -1.74
C THR A 208 5.03 17.24 -1.95
N SER A 209 5.62 18.24 -2.61
CA SER A 209 5.01 19.55 -2.80
C SER A 209 3.67 19.47 -3.55
N GLY A 210 3.54 18.58 -4.54
CA GLY A 210 2.31 18.34 -5.28
C GLY A 210 1.16 17.82 -4.41
N LEU A 211 1.45 16.92 -3.46
CA LEU A 211 0.44 16.40 -2.52
C LEU A 211 -0.10 17.49 -1.59
N LYS A 212 0.74 18.44 -1.20
CA LYS A 212 0.37 19.56 -0.33
C LYS A 212 -0.38 20.66 -1.07
N ALA A 213 0.01 20.94 -2.33
CA ALA A 213 -0.59 22.01 -3.14
C ALA A 213 -1.95 21.61 -3.74
N ASP A 214 -2.10 20.38 -4.22
CA ASP A 214 -3.31 19.89 -4.91
C ASP A 214 -4.27 19.12 -3.99
N LYS A 215 -4.27 19.43 -2.70
CA LYS A 215 -5.08 18.77 -1.66
C LYS A 215 -6.53 18.53 -2.09
N ASP A 216 -7.19 19.57 -2.61
CA ASP A 216 -8.61 19.48 -2.99
C ASP A 216 -8.83 18.63 -4.25
N LYS A 217 -7.91 18.68 -5.21
CA LYS A 217 -7.99 17.90 -6.45
C LYS A 217 -7.72 16.43 -6.22
N ILE A 218 -6.68 16.09 -5.47
CA ILE A 218 -6.34 14.70 -5.11
C ILE A 218 -7.46 14.10 -4.27
N SER A 219 -7.96 14.86 -3.29
CA SER A 219 -9.10 14.47 -2.48
C SER A 219 -10.34 14.18 -3.34
N SER A 220 -10.63 14.99 -4.35
CA SER A 220 -11.79 14.75 -5.22
C SER A 220 -11.63 13.52 -6.12
N GLU A 221 -10.49 13.33 -6.77
CA GLU A 221 -10.24 12.17 -7.65
C GLU A 221 -10.33 10.83 -6.90
N PHE A 222 -9.71 10.74 -5.72
CA PHE A 222 -9.77 9.52 -4.89
C PHE A 222 -11.11 9.36 -4.16
N SER A 223 -11.76 10.45 -3.74
CA SER A 223 -13.08 10.42 -3.09
C SER A 223 -14.13 9.89 -4.04
N GLU A 224 -14.16 10.36 -5.28
CA GLU A 224 -15.09 9.85 -6.29
C GLU A 224 -14.89 8.34 -6.56
N LEU A 225 -13.63 7.88 -6.62
CA LEU A 225 -13.31 6.47 -6.80
C LEU A 225 -13.80 5.62 -5.61
N SER A 226 -13.52 6.08 -4.40
CA SER A 226 -13.89 5.40 -3.16
C SER A 226 -15.40 5.37 -2.94
N GLN A 227 -16.11 6.48 -3.17
CA GLN A 227 -17.56 6.56 -3.03
C GLN A 227 -18.26 5.66 -4.04
N LYS A 228 -17.88 5.71 -5.30
CA LYS A 228 -18.42 4.81 -6.34
C LYS A 228 -18.20 3.33 -6.01
N TYR A 229 -17.07 3.00 -5.41
CA TYR A 229 -16.81 1.62 -4.98
C TYR A 229 -17.71 1.20 -3.80
N VAL A 230 -17.91 2.06 -2.79
CA VAL A 230 -18.78 1.79 -1.64
C VAL A 230 -20.25 1.67 -2.09
N GLU A 231 -20.73 2.61 -2.90
CA GLU A 231 -22.09 2.59 -3.46
C GLU A 231 -22.37 1.31 -4.27
N HIS A 232 -21.39 0.92 -5.09
CA HIS A 232 -21.52 -0.33 -5.89
C HIS A 232 -21.55 -1.58 -5.00
N ARG A 233 -20.79 -1.59 -3.91
CA ARG A 233 -20.76 -2.69 -2.94
C ARG A 233 -22.08 -2.82 -2.18
N GLU A 234 -22.67 -1.71 -1.75
CA GLU A 234 -23.96 -1.69 -1.05
C GLU A 234 -25.11 -2.11 -1.98
N ALA A 235 -25.11 -1.62 -3.23
CA ALA A 235 -26.08 -2.00 -4.24
C ALA A 235 -26.03 -3.50 -4.58
N THR A 236 -24.81 -4.10 -4.64
CA THR A 236 -24.66 -5.54 -4.93
C THR A 236 -24.98 -6.41 -3.71
N SER A 237 -24.75 -5.93 -2.50
CA SER A 237 -25.10 -6.65 -1.26
C SER A 237 -26.61 -6.75 -1.05
N GLY A 238 -27.38 -5.75 -1.50
CA GLY A 238 -28.85 -5.73 -1.43
C GLY A 238 -29.55 -6.59 -2.50
N MET A 239 -28.84 -7.07 -3.52
CA MET A 239 -29.41 -7.86 -4.62
C MET A 239 -29.37 -9.38 -4.40
N TYR A 240 -28.73 -9.83 -3.30
CA TYR A 240 -28.59 -11.25 -2.93
C TYR A 240 -29.25 -11.60 -1.58
N MET A 241 -30.21 -10.80 -1.12
CA MET A 241 -31.10 -11.16 0.01
C MET A 241 -32.46 -11.59 -0.50
#